data_823db79cbf67a943ef9e83bb95d4b6ea
#
_entry.id   823db79cbf67a943ef9e83bb95d4b6ea
#
_cell.length_a   1.000
_cell.length_b   1.000
_cell.length_c   1.000
_cell.angle_alpha   90.00
_cell.angle_beta   90.00
_cell.angle_gamma   90.00
#
_symmetry.space_group_name_H-M   'P 1'
#
loop_
_entity.id
_entity.type
_entity.pdbx_description
1 polymer ?
#
loop_
_entity_poly.entity_id
_entity_poly.type
_entity_poly.pdbx_seq_one_letter_code
_entity_poly.pdbx_strand_id
1 'polypeptide(L)'
;MIARRGLENLKQSVAPRLFTPHPGEMARLIASESAMQNLSRSELARTFAEKFTNVTLLLKGARTVIAADGRPLFFNTTGHPGMASGGMGDVLSGLCAALVAQGSGLPEAACLGAWLSGRAAEIAVSDGHGSQESLCAGDVAGCLGAAFADVRRLAF
;
A
#
# COMPACT_ATOMS: atom_id res chain seq x y z
N MET A 1 15.21 -2.61 8.17
CA MET A 1 16.49 -3.27 7.89
C MET A 1 17.04 -2.98 6.49
N ILE A 2 16.22 -2.98 5.44
CA ILE A 2 16.62 -2.68 4.05
C ILE A 2 17.12 -1.24 3.90
N ALA A 3 16.43 -0.24 4.48
CA ALA A 3 16.84 1.17 4.43
C ALA A 3 18.24 1.46 5.02
N ARG A 4 18.76 0.59 5.89
CA ARG A 4 20.13 0.72 6.46
C ARG A 4 21.21 0.08 5.60
N ARG A 5 20.86 -0.86 4.70
CA ARG A 5 21.79 -1.59 3.83
C ARG A 5 21.73 -1.16 2.36
N GLY A 6 20.89 -0.16 2.06
CA GLY A 6 20.67 0.32 0.69
C GLY A 6 19.88 -0.65 -0.18
N LEU A 7 19.55 -0.18 -1.38
CA LEU A 7 18.77 -0.93 -2.37
C LEU A 7 19.60 -1.95 -3.18
N GLU A 8 20.92 -1.99 -2.98
CA GLU A 8 21.80 -2.87 -3.76
C GLU A 8 21.46 -4.35 -3.59
N ASN A 9 21.10 -4.76 -2.36
CA ASN A 9 20.70 -6.14 -2.08
C ASN A 9 19.37 -6.53 -2.75
N LEU A 10 18.56 -5.57 -3.17
CA LEU A 10 17.31 -5.86 -3.91
C LEU A 10 17.57 -6.30 -5.34
N LYS A 11 18.60 -5.77 -5.98
CA LYS A 11 18.99 -6.15 -7.34
C LYS A 11 19.42 -7.62 -7.45
N GLN A 12 19.91 -8.19 -6.35
CA GLN A 12 20.38 -9.58 -6.29
C GLN A 12 19.29 -10.55 -5.83
N SER A 13 18.14 -10.05 -5.38
CA SER A 13 17.09 -10.92 -4.85
C SER A 13 16.19 -11.41 -5.96
N VAL A 14 16.09 -12.73 -6.10
CA VAL A 14 15.16 -13.40 -7.02
C VAL A 14 13.75 -13.55 -6.44
N ALA A 15 13.58 -13.44 -5.13
CA ALA A 15 12.27 -13.59 -4.49
C ALA A 15 11.40 -12.34 -4.68
N PRO A 16 10.14 -12.49 -5.13
CA PRO A 16 9.20 -11.36 -5.23
C PRO A 16 8.94 -10.71 -3.86
N ARG A 17 8.78 -9.40 -3.83
CA ARG A 17 8.53 -8.63 -2.60
C ARG A 17 7.47 -7.57 -2.80
N LEU A 18 6.66 -7.37 -1.76
CA LEU A 18 5.76 -6.23 -1.65
C LEU A 18 6.32 -5.22 -0.64
N PHE A 19 6.50 -3.98 -1.07
CA PHE A 19 6.91 -2.85 -0.23
C PHE A 19 5.74 -1.91 -0.02
N THR A 20 5.52 -1.49 1.24
CA THR A 20 4.42 -0.60 1.61
C THR A 20 4.92 0.68 2.31
N PRO A 21 5.90 1.42 1.76
CA PRO A 21 6.45 2.59 2.41
C PRO A 21 5.46 3.77 2.42
N HIS A 22 5.47 4.55 3.50
CA HIS A 22 4.96 5.92 3.46
C HIS A 22 6.02 6.87 2.84
N PRO A 23 5.69 8.13 2.47
CA PRO A 23 6.64 9.02 1.79
C PRO A 23 7.98 9.20 2.51
N GLY A 24 7.98 9.32 3.84
CA GLY A 24 9.21 9.45 4.61
C GLY A 24 10.07 8.17 4.63
N GLU A 25 9.45 6.98 4.59
CA GLU A 25 10.17 5.70 4.44
C GLU A 25 10.74 5.57 3.03
N MET A 26 9.95 5.97 2.02
CA MET A 26 10.38 5.95 0.63
C MET A 26 11.58 6.88 0.42
N ALA A 27 11.55 8.10 0.95
CA ALA A 27 12.67 9.04 0.88
C ALA A 27 13.97 8.44 1.47
N ARG A 28 13.86 7.77 2.62
CA ARG A 28 15.01 7.08 3.23
C ARG A 28 15.49 5.88 2.39
N LEU A 29 14.56 5.18 1.76
CA LEU A 29 14.87 4.02 0.93
C LEU A 29 15.67 4.42 -0.31
N ILE A 30 15.31 5.53 -0.95
CA ILE A 30 15.96 6.04 -2.18
C ILE A 30 17.06 7.07 -1.91
N ALA A 31 17.51 7.25 -0.67
CA ALA A 31 18.48 8.30 -0.32
C ALA A 31 19.79 8.23 -1.12
N SER A 32 20.22 7.04 -1.54
CA SER A 32 21.39 6.83 -2.41
C SER A 32 21.09 6.93 -3.91
N GLU A 33 19.84 7.14 -4.31
CA GLU A 33 19.38 7.11 -5.70
C GLU A 33 19.05 8.53 -6.18
N SER A 34 20.08 9.31 -6.52
CA SER A 34 19.94 10.72 -6.93
C SER A 34 18.93 10.94 -8.07
N ALA A 35 18.87 10.01 -9.03
CA ALA A 35 17.92 10.04 -10.14
C ALA A 35 16.44 9.94 -9.72
N MET A 36 16.14 9.51 -8.50
CA MET A 36 14.78 9.33 -8.00
C MET A 36 14.32 10.43 -7.03
N GLN A 37 15.22 11.30 -6.56
CA GLN A 37 14.93 12.22 -5.45
C GLN A 37 13.97 13.36 -5.81
N ASN A 38 13.91 13.77 -7.09
CA ASN A 38 13.11 14.92 -7.55
C ASN A 38 11.93 14.52 -8.44
N LEU A 39 11.59 13.24 -8.48
CA LEU A 39 10.48 12.73 -9.28
C LEU A 39 9.14 12.98 -8.58
N SER A 40 8.09 13.20 -9.35
CA SER A 40 6.71 13.13 -8.84
C SER A 40 6.43 11.72 -8.28
N ARG A 41 5.39 11.59 -7.46
CA ARG A 41 5.05 10.28 -6.84
C ARG A 41 4.79 9.19 -7.87
N SER A 42 4.14 9.50 -8.96
CA SER A 42 3.84 8.56 -10.04
C SER A 42 5.09 8.16 -10.82
N GLU A 43 5.94 9.14 -11.16
CA GLU A 43 7.23 8.89 -11.82
C GLU A 43 8.15 8.06 -10.92
N LEU A 44 8.25 8.43 -9.63
CA LEU A 44 9.02 7.68 -8.65
C LEU A 44 8.56 6.23 -8.55
N ALA A 45 7.24 5.99 -8.44
CA ALA A 45 6.70 4.64 -8.32
C ALA A 45 7.00 3.81 -9.58
N ARG A 46 6.84 4.39 -10.77
CA ARG A 46 7.16 3.75 -12.05
C ARG A 46 8.65 3.42 -12.15
N THR A 47 9.52 4.42 -11.98
CA THR A 47 10.97 4.25 -12.08
C THR A 47 11.49 3.22 -11.05
N PHE A 48 10.91 3.21 -9.84
CA PHE A 48 11.28 2.23 -8.82
C PHE A 48 10.91 0.80 -9.25
N ALA A 49 9.69 0.58 -9.77
CA ALA A 49 9.24 -0.73 -10.22
C ALA A 49 10.05 -1.24 -11.42
N GLU A 50 10.34 -0.39 -12.39
CA GLU A 50 11.18 -0.71 -13.56
C GLU A 50 12.63 -1.06 -13.17
N LYS A 51 13.16 -0.38 -12.15
CA LYS A 51 14.53 -0.64 -11.66
C LYS A 51 14.62 -1.91 -10.81
N PHE A 52 13.57 -2.26 -10.08
CA PHE A 52 13.50 -3.39 -9.16
C PHE A 52 12.36 -4.33 -9.55
N THR A 53 12.54 -5.06 -10.65
CA THR A 53 11.51 -5.87 -11.33
C THR A 53 10.83 -6.91 -10.44
N ASN A 54 11.51 -7.38 -9.38
CA ASN A 54 10.95 -8.31 -8.38
C ASN A 54 10.23 -7.62 -7.23
N VAL A 55 9.99 -6.30 -7.32
CA VAL A 55 9.33 -5.53 -6.26
C VAL A 55 8.00 -4.97 -6.77
N THR A 56 6.93 -5.29 -6.05
CA THR A 56 5.68 -4.52 -6.11
C THR A 56 5.79 -3.39 -5.08
N LEU A 57 5.64 -2.16 -5.52
CA LEU A 57 5.65 -0.98 -4.66
C LEU A 57 4.21 -0.50 -4.41
N LEU A 58 3.81 -0.42 -3.14
CA LEU A 58 2.61 0.27 -2.68
C LEU A 58 3.06 1.53 -1.93
N LEU A 59 3.14 2.66 -2.63
CA LEU A 59 3.56 3.95 -2.06
C LEU A 59 2.37 4.63 -1.38
N LYS A 60 2.33 4.54 -0.05
CA LYS A 60 1.26 5.11 0.79
C LYS A 60 1.13 6.63 0.65
N GLY A 61 -0.06 7.14 0.93
CA GLY A 61 -0.40 8.57 0.98
C GLY A 61 -1.78 8.84 0.41
N ALA A 62 -2.20 10.10 0.39
CA ALA A 62 -3.43 10.48 -0.31
C ALA A 62 -3.35 9.97 -1.77
N ARG A 63 -4.30 9.13 -2.18
CA ARG A 63 -4.23 8.36 -3.43
C ARG A 63 -2.97 7.49 -3.48
N THR A 64 -2.93 6.44 -2.67
CA THR A 64 -1.86 5.42 -2.69
C THR A 64 -1.62 4.96 -4.12
N VAL A 65 -0.34 4.88 -4.52
CA VAL A 65 0.09 4.45 -5.86
C VAL A 65 0.67 3.05 -5.75
N ILE A 66 0.20 2.14 -6.58
CA ILE A 66 0.78 0.79 -6.72
C ILE A 66 1.46 0.68 -8.07
N ALA A 67 2.70 0.20 -8.07
CA ALA A 67 3.53 -0.02 -9.25
C ALA A 67 4.20 -1.39 -9.20
N ALA A 68 4.22 -2.06 -10.34
CA ALA A 68 4.98 -3.28 -10.58
C ALA A 68 5.52 -3.24 -12.00
N ASP A 69 6.66 -3.89 -12.24
CA ASP A 69 7.28 -3.93 -13.55
C ASP A 69 6.33 -4.51 -14.62
N GLY A 70 6.35 -3.91 -15.81
CA GLY A 70 5.50 -4.31 -16.93
C GLY A 70 4.00 -4.08 -16.74
N ARG A 71 3.56 -3.40 -15.66
CA ARG A 71 2.14 -3.13 -15.38
C ARG A 71 1.80 -1.65 -15.37
N PRO A 72 0.56 -1.26 -15.69
CA PRO A 72 0.10 0.10 -15.50
C PRO A 72 0.11 0.47 -14.01
N LEU A 73 0.26 1.77 -13.72
CA LEU A 73 0.09 2.29 -12.37
C LEU A 73 -1.38 2.16 -11.94
N PHE A 74 -1.57 1.70 -10.72
CA PHE A 74 -2.87 1.72 -10.05
C PHE A 74 -2.89 2.85 -9.01
N PHE A 75 -4.01 3.59 -8.96
CA PHE A 75 -4.24 4.64 -7.98
C PHE A 75 -5.43 4.27 -7.11
N ASN A 76 -5.21 4.11 -5.82
CA ASN A 76 -6.28 3.81 -4.89
C ASN A 76 -7.20 5.03 -4.73
N THR A 77 -8.51 4.79 -4.82
CA THR A 77 -9.56 5.83 -4.74
C THR A 77 -10.31 5.82 -3.41
N THR A 78 -10.09 4.83 -2.56
CA THR A 78 -10.70 4.72 -1.23
C THR A 78 -9.79 5.26 -0.14
N GLY A 79 -10.35 5.61 1.00
CA GLY A 79 -9.62 6.05 2.18
C GLY A 79 -10.21 7.28 2.83
N HIS A 80 -9.79 7.52 4.06
CA HIS A 80 -10.26 8.63 4.86
C HIS A 80 -9.07 9.37 5.52
N PRO A 81 -9.11 10.70 5.69
CA PRO A 81 -8.02 11.44 6.35
C PRO A 81 -7.65 10.93 7.75
N GLY A 82 -8.62 10.39 8.51
CA GLY A 82 -8.38 9.76 9.81
C GLY A 82 -7.43 8.56 9.79
N MET A 83 -7.14 7.99 8.61
CA MET A 83 -6.13 6.94 8.46
C MET A 83 -4.69 7.43 8.69
N ALA A 84 -4.47 8.72 8.90
CA ALA A 84 -3.17 9.28 9.27
C ALA A 84 -2.80 9.01 10.75
N SER A 85 -3.18 7.86 11.29
CA SER A 85 -2.91 7.42 12.66
C SER A 85 -2.00 6.19 12.71
N GLY A 86 -1.46 5.90 13.91
CA GLY A 86 -0.55 4.77 14.12
C GLY A 86 -1.23 3.41 13.88
N GLY A 87 -0.47 2.41 13.43
CA GLY A 87 -0.97 1.04 13.22
C GLY A 87 -1.67 0.78 11.87
N MET A 88 -2.09 1.81 11.14
CA MET A 88 -2.75 1.64 9.83
C MET A 88 -1.89 0.90 8.81
N GLY A 89 -0.57 1.14 8.85
CA GLY A 89 0.40 0.44 8.01
C GLY A 89 0.49 -1.05 8.32
N ASP A 90 0.36 -1.42 9.58
CA ASP A 90 0.43 -2.82 10.03
C ASP A 90 -0.83 -3.58 9.59
N VAL A 91 -2.01 -2.98 9.72
CA VAL A 91 -3.27 -3.54 9.21
C VAL A 91 -3.18 -3.75 7.69
N LEU A 92 -2.73 -2.75 6.94
CA LEU A 92 -2.55 -2.86 5.49
C LEU A 92 -1.56 -3.98 5.11
N SER A 93 -0.42 -4.04 5.80
CA SER A 93 0.62 -5.04 5.51
C SER A 93 0.13 -6.45 5.84
N GLY A 94 -0.57 -6.62 6.96
CA GLY A 94 -1.19 -7.89 7.35
C GLY A 94 -2.27 -8.34 6.36
N LEU A 95 -3.11 -7.41 5.89
CA LEU A 95 -4.12 -7.68 4.88
C LEU A 95 -3.51 -8.11 3.54
N CYS A 96 -2.51 -7.39 3.06
CA CYS A 96 -1.80 -7.78 1.84
C CYS A 96 -1.14 -9.16 1.98
N ALA A 97 -0.50 -9.44 3.11
CA ALA A 97 0.10 -10.75 3.38
C ALA A 97 -0.94 -11.87 3.39
N ALA A 98 -2.11 -11.64 3.99
CA ALA A 98 -3.21 -12.60 4.01
C ALA A 98 -3.75 -12.89 2.59
N LEU A 99 -3.87 -11.86 1.73
CA LEU A 99 -4.30 -12.02 0.35
C LEU A 99 -3.28 -12.83 -0.47
N VAL A 100 -1.98 -12.56 -0.28
CA VAL A 100 -0.91 -13.35 -0.92
C VAL A 100 -0.93 -14.79 -0.45
N ALA A 101 -1.12 -15.04 0.85
CA ALA A 101 -1.23 -16.39 1.40
C ALA A 101 -2.43 -17.17 0.86
N GLN A 102 -3.48 -16.47 0.40
CA GLN A 102 -4.64 -17.04 -0.27
C GLN A 102 -4.47 -17.20 -1.79
N GLY A 103 -3.27 -16.97 -2.33
CA GLY A 103 -2.94 -17.21 -3.73
C GLY A 103 -3.00 -15.97 -4.64
N SER A 104 -3.25 -14.76 -4.12
CA SER A 104 -3.18 -13.54 -4.92
C SER A 104 -1.73 -13.24 -5.31
N GLY A 105 -1.52 -12.75 -6.55
CA GLY A 105 -0.24 -12.15 -6.92
C GLY A 105 0.06 -10.89 -6.10
N LEU A 106 1.34 -10.52 -5.97
CA LEU A 106 1.73 -9.35 -5.18
C LEU A 106 1.08 -8.04 -5.68
N PRO A 107 1.01 -7.74 -7.00
CA PRO A 107 0.34 -6.53 -7.48
C PRO A 107 -1.16 -6.53 -7.18
N GLU A 108 -1.84 -7.67 -7.37
CA GLU A 108 -3.26 -7.83 -7.09
C GLU A 108 -3.55 -7.67 -5.58
N ALA A 109 -2.74 -8.31 -4.74
CA ALA A 109 -2.85 -8.19 -3.29
C ALA A 109 -2.61 -6.75 -2.81
N ALA A 110 -1.68 -6.02 -3.44
CA ALA A 110 -1.43 -4.61 -3.13
C ALA A 110 -2.63 -3.73 -3.52
N CYS A 111 -3.18 -3.92 -4.72
CA CYS A 111 -4.33 -3.16 -5.20
C CYS A 111 -5.57 -3.42 -4.34
N LEU A 112 -5.90 -4.69 -4.12
CA LEU A 112 -7.08 -5.08 -3.34
C LEU A 112 -6.91 -4.70 -1.86
N GLY A 113 -5.72 -4.91 -1.28
CA GLY A 113 -5.41 -4.54 0.09
C GLY A 113 -5.53 -3.04 0.35
N ALA A 114 -5.02 -2.21 -0.58
CA ALA A 114 -5.15 -0.76 -0.48
C ALA A 114 -6.62 -0.33 -0.56
N TRP A 115 -7.38 -0.90 -1.49
CA TRP A 115 -8.80 -0.58 -1.65
C TRP A 115 -9.62 -0.99 -0.42
N LEU A 116 -9.45 -2.23 0.05
CA LEU A 116 -10.18 -2.76 1.21
C LEU A 116 -9.86 -1.97 2.50
N SER A 117 -8.58 -1.65 2.73
CA SER A 117 -8.18 -0.87 3.89
C SER A 117 -8.79 0.53 3.88
N GLY A 118 -8.77 1.19 2.71
CA GLY A 118 -9.41 2.50 2.54
C GLY A 118 -10.92 2.44 2.72
N ARG A 119 -11.58 1.45 2.09
CA ARG A 119 -13.04 1.28 2.20
C ARG A 119 -13.48 0.95 3.62
N ALA A 120 -12.73 0.11 4.33
CA ALA A 120 -13.00 -0.20 5.73
C ALA A 120 -12.91 1.05 6.63
N ALA A 121 -11.96 1.95 6.35
CA ALA A 121 -11.85 3.23 7.06
C ALA A 121 -13.04 4.16 6.79
N GLU A 122 -13.52 4.23 5.54
CA GLU A 122 -14.73 4.97 5.18
C GLU A 122 -15.95 4.43 5.93
N ILE A 123 -16.13 3.11 5.95
CA ILE A 123 -17.22 2.44 6.68
C ILE A 123 -17.12 2.73 8.16
N ALA A 124 -15.94 2.60 8.77
CA ALA A 124 -15.75 2.83 10.20
C ALA A 124 -16.18 4.25 10.62
N VAL A 125 -15.94 5.25 9.77
CA VAL A 125 -16.35 6.63 10.05
C VAL A 125 -17.85 6.84 9.77
N SER A 126 -18.37 6.30 8.65
CA SER A 126 -19.78 6.48 8.25
C SER A 126 -20.75 5.77 9.21
N ASP A 127 -20.40 4.61 9.72
CA ASP A 127 -21.26 3.80 10.60
C ASP A 127 -21.15 4.21 12.09
N GLY A 128 -20.42 5.29 12.38
CA GLY A 128 -20.34 5.89 13.72
C GLY A 128 -19.42 5.14 14.70
N HIS A 129 -18.56 4.26 14.21
CA HIS A 129 -17.53 3.61 15.02
C HIS A 129 -16.37 4.54 15.40
N GLY A 130 -16.36 5.76 14.86
CA GLY A 130 -15.39 6.80 15.16
C GLY A 130 -15.64 8.06 14.34
N SER A 131 -14.82 9.09 14.60
CA SER A 131 -14.73 10.29 13.79
C SER A 131 -13.38 10.30 13.05
N GLN A 132 -13.17 11.31 12.20
CA GLN A 132 -11.86 11.50 11.58
C GLN A 132 -10.72 11.55 12.61
N GLU A 133 -10.98 12.18 13.76
CA GLU A 133 -10.02 12.44 14.83
C GLU A 133 -9.77 11.21 15.72
N SER A 134 -10.75 10.33 15.83
CA SER A 134 -10.70 9.16 16.74
C SER A 134 -10.42 7.85 16.03
N LEU A 135 -10.43 7.80 14.69
CA LEU A 135 -10.24 6.58 13.92
C LEU A 135 -8.90 5.91 14.26
N CYS A 136 -8.96 4.67 14.68
CA CYS A 136 -7.81 3.85 14.98
C CYS A 136 -7.72 2.60 14.08
N ALA A 137 -6.57 1.96 14.07
CA ALA A 137 -6.31 0.79 13.23
C ALA A 137 -7.24 -0.40 13.55
N GLY A 138 -7.66 -0.52 14.82
CA GLY A 138 -8.63 -1.54 15.25
C GLY A 138 -10.00 -1.38 14.61
N ASP A 139 -10.48 -0.13 14.44
CA ASP A 139 -11.76 0.17 13.80
C ASP A 139 -11.75 -0.24 12.34
N VAL A 140 -10.65 0.08 11.64
CA VAL A 140 -10.44 -0.33 10.25
C VAL A 140 -10.41 -1.86 10.13
N ALA A 141 -9.68 -2.54 11.01
CA ALA A 141 -9.64 -3.99 11.02
C ALA A 141 -11.03 -4.62 11.26
N GLY A 142 -11.83 -4.04 12.17
CA GLY A 142 -13.20 -4.47 12.46
C GLY A 142 -14.16 -4.32 11.27
N CYS A 143 -13.93 -3.33 10.40
CA CYS A 143 -14.77 -3.06 9.24
C CYS A 143 -14.33 -3.78 7.94
N LEU A 144 -13.24 -4.54 7.94
CA LEU A 144 -12.76 -5.26 6.76
C LEU A 144 -13.81 -6.22 6.18
N GLY A 145 -14.58 -6.91 7.04
CA GLY A 145 -15.65 -7.80 6.58
C GLY A 145 -16.70 -7.09 5.72
N ALA A 146 -17.10 -5.88 6.11
CA ALA A 146 -18.03 -5.05 5.35
C ALA A 146 -17.41 -4.56 4.02
N ALA A 147 -16.13 -4.16 4.05
CA ALA A 147 -15.40 -3.78 2.83
C ALA A 147 -15.31 -4.95 1.83
N PHE A 148 -15.07 -6.17 2.27
CA PHE A 148 -15.12 -7.38 1.42
C PHE A 148 -16.53 -7.63 0.84
N ALA A 149 -17.59 -7.35 1.60
CA ALA A 149 -18.95 -7.46 1.08
C ALA A 149 -19.19 -6.46 -0.05
N ASP A 150 -18.67 -5.23 0.05
CA ASP A 150 -18.77 -4.23 -1.01
C ASP A 150 -18.03 -4.66 -2.28
N VAL A 151 -16.81 -5.22 -2.17
CA VAL A 151 -16.09 -5.76 -3.33
C VAL A 151 -16.94 -6.81 -4.06
N ARG A 152 -17.55 -7.73 -3.31
CA ARG A 152 -18.40 -8.78 -3.92
C ARG A 152 -19.61 -8.21 -4.66
N ARG A 153 -20.19 -7.10 -4.16
CA ARG A 153 -21.31 -6.43 -4.83
C ARG A 153 -20.89 -5.71 -6.12
N LEU A 154 -19.64 -5.26 -6.20
CA LEU A 154 -19.11 -4.59 -7.40
C LEU A 154 -18.70 -5.59 -8.50
N ALA A 155 -18.49 -6.85 -8.14
CA ALA A 155 -18.03 -7.91 -9.06
C ALA A 155 -19.19 -8.62 -9.80
N PHE A 156 -20.43 -8.30 -9.47
CA PHE A 156 -21.66 -8.84 -10.07
C PHE A 156 -22.65 -7.71 -10.38
#